data_e5feb0f74df6cf43055d4d1fe4627db5
#
_entry.id   e5feb0f74df6cf43055d4d1fe4627db5
#
_cell.length_a   1.000
_cell.length_b   1.000
_cell.length_c   1.000
_cell.angle_alpha   90.00
_cell.angle_beta   90.00
_cell.angle_gamma   90.00
#
_symmetry.space_group_name_H-M   'P 1'
#
loop_
_entity.id
_entity.type
_entity.pdbx_description
1 polymer ?
#
loop_
_entity_poly.entity_id
_entity_poly.type
_entity_poly.pdbx_seq_one_letter_code
_entity_poly.pdbx_strand_id
1 'polypeptide(L)'
;DIKVVKSRQKAAKEDDLAILMYTSGTTGVSKGVMLTHSNLLEAMRIHSIKMTQGSRKERSLAFLPLSHIFERGWSYFCLLKDLKIYLVQNPKDIQQAVREVRPHYMSNVPRFWEKVAIGINEKIAAMSPFKRAMVTWAMAIGESYNIDYLRLDKCPPLKLKLCYKFADKFIFGLVKKTVGIENGKMFPT
;
A
#
# COMPACT_ATOMS: atom_id res chain seq x y z
N ASP A 1 12.79 19.81 26.72
CA ASP A 1 11.80 20.70 27.35
C ASP A 1 10.65 20.95 26.37
N ILE A 2 9.43 20.68 26.83
CA ILE A 2 8.21 20.81 26.02
C ILE A 2 7.94 22.26 25.59
N LYS A 3 8.39 23.25 26.40
CA LYS A 3 8.28 24.67 26.10
C LYS A 3 9.12 25.05 24.87
N VAL A 4 10.32 24.48 24.76
CA VAL A 4 11.21 24.72 23.60
C VAL A 4 10.59 24.11 22.33
N VAL A 5 10.00 22.93 22.41
CA VAL A 5 9.32 22.32 21.27
C VAL A 5 8.15 23.19 20.81
N LYS A 6 7.29 23.61 21.73
CA LYS A 6 6.15 24.50 21.42
C LYS A 6 6.58 25.84 20.83
N SER A 7 7.66 26.42 21.33
CA SER A 7 8.22 27.66 20.79
C SER A 7 8.69 27.49 19.35
N ARG A 8 9.44 26.41 19.07
CA ARG A 8 9.90 26.09 17.70
C ARG A 8 8.75 25.80 16.75
N GLN A 9 7.73 25.08 17.21
CA GLN A 9 6.52 24.83 16.40
C GLN A 9 5.82 26.13 16.00
N LYS A 10 5.73 27.12 16.92
CA LYS A 10 5.12 28.42 16.61
C LYS A 10 5.98 29.28 15.68
N ALA A 11 7.29 29.11 15.71
CA ALA A 11 8.21 29.88 14.88
C ALA A 11 8.38 29.34 13.47
N ALA A 12 8.02 28.07 13.25
CA ALA A 12 8.14 27.38 11.94
C ALA A 12 7.24 28.05 10.89
N LYS A 13 7.80 28.26 9.71
CA LYS A 13 7.11 28.83 8.54
C LYS A 13 6.98 27.75 7.46
N GLU A 14 6.04 27.95 6.55
CA GLU A 14 5.81 27.00 5.44
C GLU A 14 7.01 26.85 4.51
N ASP A 15 7.80 27.91 4.33
CA ASP A 15 9.00 27.90 3.49
C ASP A 15 10.26 27.39 4.20
N ASP A 16 10.18 27.12 5.51
CA ASP A 16 11.32 26.53 6.23
C ASP A 16 11.60 25.11 5.71
N LEU A 17 12.89 24.74 5.72
CA LEU A 17 13.33 23.40 5.36
C LEU A 17 12.80 22.37 6.35
N ALA A 18 11.96 21.44 5.88
CA ALA A 18 11.38 20.38 6.68
C ALA A 18 12.20 19.10 6.61
N ILE A 19 12.70 18.75 5.41
CA ILE A 19 13.43 17.50 5.15
C ILE A 19 14.59 17.77 4.19
N LEU A 20 15.75 17.18 4.50
CA LEU A 20 16.87 17.04 3.60
C LEU A 20 17.09 15.54 3.33
N MET A 21 16.96 15.11 2.07
CA MET A 21 17.14 13.73 1.67
C MET A 21 18.23 13.62 0.61
N TYR A 22 19.16 12.69 0.81
CA TYR A 22 20.21 12.44 -0.17
C TYR A 22 19.82 11.34 -1.13
N THR A 23 20.05 11.57 -2.42
CA THR A 23 19.89 10.58 -3.48
C THR A 23 21.24 10.26 -4.09
N SER A 24 21.44 9.01 -4.50
CA SER A 24 22.63 8.61 -5.27
C SER A 24 22.56 9.32 -6.63
N GLY A 25 23.38 10.35 -6.84
CA GLY A 25 23.46 11.04 -8.12
C GLY A 25 24.00 10.13 -9.23
N THR A 26 23.56 10.31 -10.45
CA THR A 26 24.08 9.62 -11.64
C THR A 26 25.56 9.87 -11.88
N THR A 27 26.11 10.93 -11.32
CA THR A 27 27.55 11.32 -11.37
C THR A 27 28.38 10.78 -10.22
N GLY A 28 27.83 9.90 -9.36
CA GLY A 28 28.50 9.34 -8.17
C GLY A 28 28.50 10.26 -6.95
N VAL A 29 28.21 11.54 -7.10
CA VAL A 29 28.10 12.47 -5.96
C VAL A 29 26.65 12.53 -5.49
N SER A 30 26.43 12.25 -4.20
CA SER A 30 25.08 12.33 -3.60
C SER A 30 24.54 13.76 -3.65
N LYS A 31 23.30 13.91 -4.10
CA LYS A 31 22.60 15.20 -4.15
C LYS A 31 21.58 15.29 -3.03
N GLY A 32 21.61 16.42 -2.29
CA GLY A 32 20.64 16.70 -1.24
C GLY A 32 19.38 17.33 -1.82
N VAL A 33 18.26 16.64 -1.71
CA VAL A 33 16.93 17.16 -2.08
C VAL A 33 16.34 17.85 -0.86
N MET A 34 16.06 19.14 -0.98
CA MET A 34 15.45 19.96 0.06
C MET A 34 13.94 20.03 -0.13
N LEU A 35 13.19 19.69 0.91
CA LEU A 35 11.74 19.79 0.94
C LEU A 35 11.31 20.71 2.06
N THR A 36 10.50 21.72 1.74
CA THR A 36 9.93 22.65 2.70
C THR A 36 8.67 22.07 3.36
N HIS A 37 8.19 22.72 4.42
CA HIS A 37 6.89 22.37 5.01
C HIS A 37 5.76 22.53 4.00
N SER A 38 5.79 23.57 3.16
CA SER A 38 4.76 23.77 2.12
C SER A 38 4.72 22.63 1.10
N ASN A 39 5.87 22.08 0.69
CA ASN A 39 5.90 20.92 -0.22
C ASN A 39 5.19 19.70 0.40
N LEU A 40 5.42 19.45 1.70
CA LEU A 40 4.78 18.33 2.40
C LEU A 40 3.29 18.56 2.59
N LEU A 41 2.88 19.78 2.98
CA LEU A 41 1.48 20.13 3.18
C LEU A 41 0.69 20.01 1.87
N GLU A 42 1.24 20.47 0.75
CA GLU A 42 0.60 20.36 -0.56
C GLU A 42 0.50 18.90 -1.01
N ALA A 43 1.55 18.09 -0.81
CA ALA A 43 1.48 16.67 -1.05
C ALA A 43 0.36 16.00 -0.21
N MET A 44 0.25 16.34 1.07
CA MET A 44 -0.82 15.82 1.94
C MET A 44 -2.21 16.28 1.49
N ARG A 45 -2.35 17.53 1.02
CA ARG A 45 -3.59 18.05 0.48
C ARG A 45 -4.04 17.27 -0.77
N ILE A 46 -3.13 17.07 -1.72
CA ILE A 46 -3.40 16.32 -2.96
C ILE A 46 -3.79 14.88 -2.63
N HIS A 47 -3.03 14.21 -1.75
CA HIS A 47 -3.35 12.85 -1.34
C HIS A 47 -4.72 12.77 -0.66
N SER A 48 -5.07 13.76 0.16
CA SER A 48 -6.37 13.81 0.86
C SER A 48 -7.57 13.93 -0.07
N ILE A 49 -7.41 14.53 -1.25
CA ILE A 49 -8.45 14.60 -2.28
C ILE A 49 -8.73 13.19 -2.87
N LYS A 50 -7.69 12.41 -3.09
CA LYS A 50 -7.80 11.05 -3.66
C LYS A 50 -8.11 9.99 -2.62
N MET A 51 -7.62 10.17 -1.40
CA MET A 51 -7.68 9.22 -0.30
C MET A 51 -8.53 9.78 0.83
N THR A 52 -9.83 9.90 0.60
CA THR A 52 -10.77 10.56 1.51
C THR A 52 -11.05 9.77 2.79
N GLN A 53 -10.77 8.47 2.80
CA GLN A 53 -11.07 7.58 3.92
C GLN A 53 -9.85 7.37 4.79
N GLY A 54 -10.06 7.23 6.08
CA GLY A 54 -9.07 6.92 7.09
C GLY A 54 -9.66 7.14 8.47
N SER A 55 -9.39 6.25 9.43
CA SER A 55 -9.84 6.38 10.81
C SER A 55 -8.90 5.70 11.78
N ARG A 56 -9.00 6.06 13.07
CA ARG A 56 -8.25 5.44 14.19
C ARG A 56 -8.39 3.92 14.29
N LYS A 57 -9.44 3.35 13.71
CA LYS A 57 -9.67 1.89 13.73
C LYS A 57 -8.90 1.19 12.62
N GLU A 58 -8.41 1.93 11.62
CA GLU A 58 -7.74 1.37 10.47
C GLU A 58 -6.23 1.32 10.65
N ARG A 59 -5.64 0.29 10.06
CA ARG A 59 -4.23 -0.06 10.24
C ARG A 59 -3.46 0.19 8.95
N SER A 60 -2.32 0.82 9.09
CA SER A 60 -1.31 0.91 8.05
C SER A 60 -0.06 0.14 8.48
N LEU A 61 0.61 -0.50 7.53
CA LEU A 61 1.88 -1.18 7.75
C LEU A 61 2.98 -0.39 7.04
N ALA A 62 4.03 -0.07 7.78
CA ALA A 62 5.21 0.65 7.30
C ALA A 62 6.43 -0.25 7.41
N PHE A 63 7.11 -0.52 6.28
CA PHE A 63 8.25 -1.43 6.21
C PHE A 63 9.36 -0.96 5.27
N LEU A 64 9.09 0.05 4.46
CA LEU A 64 10.11 0.63 3.59
C LEU A 64 11.00 1.59 4.40
N PRO A 65 12.22 1.84 3.96
CA PRO A 65 13.12 2.75 4.67
C PRO A 65 12.56 4.18 4.73
N LEU A 66 12.52 4.77 5.94
CA LEU A 66 12.13 6.18 6.13
C LEU A 66 13.13 7.18 5.51
N SER A 67 14.29 6.70 5.04
CA SER A 67 15.23 7.47 4.23
C SER A 67 14.69 7.78 2.82
N HIS A 68 13.67 7.06 2.36
CA HIS A 68 13.00 7.33 1.09
C HIS A 68 11.73 8.15 1.30
N ILE A 69 11.52 9.13 0.42
CA ILE A 69 10.38 10.05 0.49
C ILE A 69 9.03 9.32 0.44
N PHE A 70 8.95 8.20 -0.28
CA PHE A 70 7.72 7.45 -0.44
C PHE A 70 7.17 6.92 0.90
N GLU A 71 8.01 6.23 1.70
CA GLU A 71 7.57 5.75 3.02
C GLU A 71 7.38 6.89 4.02
N ARG A 72 8.27 7.89 3.99
CA ARG A 72 8.16 9.03 4.88
C ARG A 72 6.90 9.86 4.60
N GLY A 73 6.62 10.15 3.33
CA GLY A 73 5.39 10.83 2.92
C GLY A 73 4.15 10.03 3.28
N TRP A 74 4.19 8.70 3.06
CA TRP A 74 3.12 7.81 3.45
C TRP A 74 2.87 7.83 4.96
N SER A 75 3.93 7.76 5.78
CA SER A 75 3.84 7.82 7.24
C SER A 75 3.22 9.14 7.72
N TYR A 76 3.61 10.27 7.13
CA TYR A 76 3.00 11.57 7.45
C TYR A 76 1.52 11.62 7.06
N PHE A 77 1.18 11.05 5.90
CA PHE A 77 -0.21 10.93 5.49
C PHE A 77 -1.03 10.07 6.46
N CYS A 78 -0.49 8.94 6.91
CA CYS A 78 -1.13 8.10 7.92
C CYS A 78 -1.36 8.84 9.24
N LEU A 79 -0.39 9.63 9.69
CA LEU A 79 -0.54 10.48 10.88
C LEU A 79 -1.64 11.52 10.69
N LEU A 80 -1.69 12.18 9.52
CA LEU A 80 -2.72 13.16 9.19
C LEU A 80 -4.13 12.54 9.20
N LYS A 81 -4.26 11.29 8.73
CA LYS A 81 -5.53 10.56 8.69
C LYS A 81 -5.84 9.78 9.97
N ASP A 82 -5.01 9.93 11.00
CA ASP A 82 -5.19 9.27 12.30
C ASP A 82 -5.25 7.73 12.20
N LEU A 83 -4.44 7.17 11.30
CA LEU A 83 -4.30 5.72 11.14
C LEU A 83 -3.36 5.14 12.20
N LYS A 84 -3.61 3.89 12.60
CA LYS A 84 -2.65 3.12 13.40
C LYS A 84 -1.52 2.62 12.50
N ILE A 85 -0.29 3.09 12.75
CA ILE A 85 0.89 2.66 11.99
C ILE A 85 1.59 1.54 12.75
N TYR A 86 1.79 0.41 12.08
CA TYR A 86 2.57 -0.73 12.56
C TYR A 86 3.90 -0.74 11.82
N LEU A 87 5.00 -0.67 12.58
CA LEU A 87 6.35 -0.61 12.02
C LEU A 87 6.94 -2.01 11.96
N VAL A 88 7.47 -2.40 10.81
CA VAL A 88 8.22 -3.64 10.60
C VAL A 88 9.70 -3.30 10.60
N GLN A 89 10.41 -3.75 11.63
CA GLN A 89 11.84 -3.44 11.79
C GLN A 89 12.71 -4.13 10.75
N ASN A 90 12.40 -5.39 10.43
CA ASN A 90 13.13 -6.16 9.44
C ASN A 90 12.25 -6.39 8.20
N PRO A 91 12.60 -5.83 7.04
CA PRO A 91 11.82 -6.02 5.80
C PRO A 91 11.63 -7.48 5.35
N LYS A 92 12.45 -8.42 5.88
CA LYS A 92 12.28 -9.85 5.60
C LYS A 92 11.01 -10.42 6.23
N ASP A 93 10.55 -9.82 7.34
CA ASP A 93 9.40 -10.30 8.11
C ASP A 93 8.06 -9.76 7.58
N ILE A 94 8.09 -9.01 6.48
CA ILE A 94 6.92 -8.34 5.91
C ILE A 94 5.75 -9.30 5.66
N GLN A 95 5.99 -10.52 5.18
CA GLN A 95 4.92 -11.47 4.89
C GLN A 95 4.21 -11.94 6.17
N GLN A 96 4.96 -12.13 7.25
CA GLN A 96 4.39 -12.46 8.55
C GLN A 96 3.64 -11.26 9.12
N ALA A 97 4.24 -10.07 9.09
CA ALA A 97 3.64 -8.84 9.58
C ALA A 97 2.31 -8.51 8.88
N VAL A 98 2.22 -8.69 7.56
CA VAL A 98 0.96 -8.48 6.81
C VAL A 98 -0.14 -9.42 7.31
N ARG A 99 0.17 -10.69 7.58
CA ARG A 99 -0.81 -11.67 8.10
C ARG A 99 -1.27 -11.36 9.52
N GLU A 100 -0.38 -10.85 10.37
CA GLU A 100 -0.67 -10.51 11.76
C GLU A 100 -1.45 -9.20 11.85
N VAL A 101 -0.99 -8.16 11.17
CA VAL A 101 -1.57 -6.81 11.22
C VAL A 101 -2.85 -6.73 10.41
N ARG A 102 -2.93 -7.44 9.26
CA ARG A 102 -4.06 -7.37 8.31
C ARG A 102 -4.37 -5.92 7.95
N PRO A 103 -3.44 -5.22 7.30
CA PRO A 103 -3.53 -3.79 7.09
C PRO A 103 -4.69 -3.42 6.16
N HIS A 104 -5.25 -2.22 6.39
CA HIS A 104 -6.20 -1.59 5.47
C HIS A 104 -5.46 -0.80 4.39
N TYR A 105 -4.26 -0.30 4.76
CA TYR A 105 -3.42 0.52 3.91
C TYR A 105 -1.96 0.09 4.07
N MET A 106 -1.20 0.15 2.99
CA MET A 106 0.24 -0.15 3.02
C MET A 106 0.90 0.43 1.77
N SER A 107 1.92 1.26 1.94
CA SER A 107 2.79 1.63 0.83
C SER A 107 3.64 0.44 0.40
N ASN A 108 3.78 0.23 -0.90
CA ASN A 108 4.48 -0.92 -1.44
C ASN A 108 5.42 -0.53 -2.58
N VAL A 109 6.25 -1.49 -2.95
CA VAL A 109 7.04 -1.46 -4.18
C VAL A 109 6.62 -2.63 -5.07
N PRO A 110 6.73 -2.54 -6.41
CA PRO A 110 6.33 -3.60 -7.33
C PRO A 110 6.90 -4.97 -6.95
N ARG A 111 8.16 -4.99 -6.52
CA ARG A 111 8.85 -6.22 -6.09
C ARG A 111 8.17 -6.97 -4.93
N PHE A 112 7.42 -6.27 -4.08
CA PHE A 112 6.61 -6.93 -3.05
C PHE A 112 5.52 -7.80 -3.69
N TRP A 113 4.78 -7.24 -4.64
CA TRP A 113 3.69 -7.95 -5.34
C TRP A 113 4.20 -9.09 -6.22
N GLU A 114 5.36 -8.91 -6.85
CA GLU A 114 6.03 -10.00 -7.60
C GLU A 114 6.30 -11.20 -6.68
N LYS A 115 6.84 -10.98 -5.48
CA LYS A 115 7.05 -12.05 -4.50
C LYS A 115 5.75 -12.70 -4.02
N VAL A 116 4.71 -11.91 -3.81
CA VAL A 116 3.38 -12.43 -3.46
C VAL A 116 2.83 -13.29 -4.59
N ALA A 117 2.94 -12.85 -5.84
CA ALA A 117 2.50 -13.60 -7.01
C ALA A 117 3.26 -14.94 -7.17
N ILE A 118 4.59 -14.92 -7.00
CA ILE A 118 5.41 -16.15 -7.01
C ILE A 118 4.91 -17.13 -5.95
N GLY A 119 4.76 -16.69 -4.70
CA GLY A 119 4.30 -17.57 -3.62
C GLY A 119 2.87 -18.09 -3.80
N ILE A 120 1.99 -17.32 -4.46
CA ILE A 120 0.65 -17.77 -4.84
C ILE A 120 0.76 -18.86 -5.93
N ASN A 121 1.56 -18.64 -6.98
CA ASN A 121 1.73 -19.58 -8.09
C ASN A 121 2.35 -20.91 -7.62
N GLU A 122 3.32 -20.88 -6.71
CA GLU A 122 3.88 -22.09 -6.11
C GLU A 122 2.81 -22.90 -5.36
N LYS A 123 1.96 -22.23 -4.58
CA LYS A 123 0.84 -22.89 -3.89
C LYS A 123 -0.18 -23.48 -4.87
N ILE A 124 -0.49 -22.77 -5.94
CA ILE A 124 -1.39 -23.26 -6.99
C ILE A 124 -0.79 -24.50 -7.68
N ALA A 125 0.51 -24.48 -7.98
CA ALA A 125 1.21 -25.60 -8.58
C ALA A 125 1.16 -26.89 -7.71
N ALA A 126 1.20 -26.72 -6.38
CA ALA A 126 1.11 -27.83 -5.42
C ALA A 126 -0.31 -28.34 -5.18
N MET A 127 -1.35 -27.70 -5.75
CA MET A 127 -2.75 -28.12 -5.58
C MET A 127 -3.07 -29.36 -6.43
N SER A 128 -4.10 -30.12 -5.99
CA SER A 128 -4.69 -31.18 -6.82
C SER A 128 -5.24 -30.61 -8.14
N PRO A 129 -5.30 -31.42 -9.23
CA PRO A 129 -5.74 -30.95 -10.56
C PRO A 129 -7.07 -30.20 -10.54
N PHE A 130 -8.05 -30.71 -9.80
CA PHE A 130 -9.38 -30.09 -9.68
C PHE A 130 -9.32 -28.71 -9.02
N LYS A 131 -8.63 -28.59 -7.87
CA LYS A 131 -8.47 -27.32 -7.17
C LYS A 131 -7.71 -26.30 -8.02
N ARG A 132 -6.67 -26.76 -8.71
CA ARG A 132 -5.89 -25.93 -9.64
C ARG A 132 -6.75 -25.35 -10.74
N ALA A 133 -7.57 -26.20 -11.39
CA ALA A 133 -8.48 -25.78 -12.45
C ALA A 133 -9.48 -24.71 -11.95
N MET A 134 -10.05 -24.88 -10.75
CA MET A 134 -10.94 -23.89 -10.12
C MET A 134 -10.26 -22.56 -9.88
N VAL A 135 -9.04 -22.57 -9.34
CA VAL A 135 -8.30 -21.31 -9.07
C VAL A 135 -7.89 -20.65 -10.38
N THR A 136 -7.41 -21.39 -11.38
CA THR A 136 -7.08 -20.85 -12.70
C THR A 136 -8.29 -20.23 -13.38
N TRP A 137 -9.45 -20.89 -13.32
CA TRP A 137 -10.70 -20.31 -13.80
C TRP A 137 -11.06 -19.02 -13.08
N ALA A 138 -10.95 -18.97 -11.75
CA ALA A 138 -11.24 -17.76 -11.00
C ALA A 138 -10.28 -16.63 -11.36
N MET A 139 -8.98 -16.92 -11.52
CA MET A 139 -8.00 -15.91 -11.94
C MET A 139 -8.35 -15.30 -13.31
N ALA A 140 -8.70 -16.12 -14.30
CA ALA A 140 -9.14 -15.66 -15.62
C ALA A 140 -10.40 -14.74 -15.51
N ILE A 141 -11.38 -15.13 -14.67
CA ILE A 141 -12.56 -14.30 -14.40
C ILE A 141 -12.16 -12.97 -13.74
N GLY A 142 -11.25 -13.02 -12.77
CA GLY A 142 -10.74 -11.82 -12.07
C GLY A 142 -10.01 -10.87 -13.00
N GLU A 143 -9.17 -11.40 -13.87
CA GLU A 143 -8.42 -10.64 -14.88
C GLU A 143 -9.39 -9.97 -15.85
N SER A 144 -10.29 -10.74 -16.49
CA SER A 144 -11.26 -10.16 -17.41
C SER A 144 -12.12 -9.09 -16.72
N TYR A 145 -12.66 -9.36 -15.52
CA TYR A 145 -13.50 -8.42 -14.81
C TYR A 145 -12.80 -7.10 -14.50
N ASN A 146 -11.55 -7.14 -14.02
CA ASN A 146 -10.82 -5.96 -13.58
C ASN A 146 -10.08 -5.26 -14.70
N ILE A 147 -9.41 -6.00 -15.59
CA ILE A 147 -8.54 -5.44 -16.63
C ILE A 147 -9.33 -5.05 -17.87
N ASP A 148 -10.21 -5.94 -18.37
CA ASP A 148 -10.92 -5.68 -19.63
C ASP A 148 -12.11 -4.72 -19.46
N TYR A 149 -12.64 -4.65 -18.24
CA TYR A 149 -13.81 -3.81 -17.96
C TYR A 149 -13.54 -2.69 -16.98
N LEU A 150 -13.29 -2.96 -15.69
CA LEU A 150 -13.22 -1.91 -14.67
C LEU A 150 -12.07 -0.91 -14.93
N ARG A 151 -10.91 -1.40 -15.34
CA ARG A 151 -9.77 -0.51 -15.64
C ARG A 151 -10.04 0.42 -16.83
N LEU A 152 -10.96 0.03 -17.69
CA LEU A 152 -11.35 0.78 -18.88
C LEU A 152 -12.66 1.56 -18.69
N ASP A 153 -13.14 1.68 -17.44
CA ASP A 153 -14.43 2.31 -17.08
C ASP A 153 -15.65 1.70 -17.83
N LYS A 154 -15.53 0.41 -18.23
CA LYS A 154 -16.60 -0.33 -18.90
C LYS A 154 -17.45 -1.11 -17.91
N CYS A 155 -18.74 -1.25 -18.18
CA CYS A 155 -19.63 -2.07 -17.39
C CYS A 155 -19.50 -3.57 -17.78
N PRO A 156 -19.08 -4.47 -16.86
CA PRO A 156 -19.02 -5.89 -17.16
C PRO A 156 -20.39 -6.51 -17.43
N PRO A 157 -20.49 -7.51 -18.33
CA PRO A 157 -21.73 -8.27 -18.55
C PRO A 157 -22.24 -8.94 -17.26
N LEU A 158 -23.55 -9.13 -17.15
CA LEU A 158 -24.17 -9.71 -15.95
C LEU A 158 -23.59 -11.09 -15.59
N LYS A 159 -23.38 -11.96 -16.59
CA LYS A 159 -22.76 -13.27 -16.40
C LYS A 159 -21.38 -13.15 -15.76
N LEU A 160 -20.53 -12.24 -16.27
CA LEU A 160 -19.18 -12.03 -15.72
C LEU A 160 -19.25 -11.49 -14.28
N LYS A 161 -20.19 -10.57 -13.98
CA LYS A 161 -20.42 -10.06 -12.61
C LYS A 161 -20.77 -11.19 -11.64
N LEU A 162 -21.63 -12.11 -12.04
CA LEU A 162 -22.04 -13.25 -11.21
C LEU A 162 -20.87 -14.23 -10.98
N CYS A 163 -20.14 -14.57 -12.05
CA CYS A 163 -18.97 -15.42 -11.94
C CYS A 163 -17.89 -14.76 -11.03
N TYR A 164 -17.66 -13.46 -11.18
CA TYR A 164 -16.71 -12.72 -10.33
C TYR A 164 -17.14 -12.74 -8.86
N LYS A 165 -18.42 -12.48 -8.55
CA LYS A 165 -18.93 -12.55 -7.17
C LYS A 165 -18.72 -13.93 -6.56
N PHE A 166 -18.96 -14.99 -7.34
CA PHE A 166 -18.69 -16.36 -6.87
C PHE A 166 -17.20 -16.59 -6.62
N ALA A 167 -16.34 -16.24 -7.57
CA ALA A 167 -14.89 -16.35 -7.44
C ALA A 167 -14.35 -15.54 -6.24
N ASP A 168 -14.85 -14.31 -6.04
CA ASP A 168 -14.42 -13.47 -4.91
C ASP A 168 -14.81 -14.07 -3.56
N LYS A 169 -16.05 -14.56 -3.43
CA LYS A 169 -16.54 -15.15 -2.18
C LYS A 169 -15.78 -16.43 -1.79
N PHE A 170 -15.54 -17.35 -2.74
CA PHE A 170 -15.05 -18.70 -2.43
C PHE A 170 -13.56 -18.90 -2.67
N ILE A 171 -12.94 -18.09 -3.55
CA ILE A 171 -11.54 -18.26 -3.95
C ILE A 171 -10.72 -17.04 -3.54
N PHE A 172 -11.03 -15.85 -4.04
CA PHE A 172 -10.23 -14.66 -3.74
C PHE A 172 -10.29 -14.26 -2.26
N GLY A 173 -11.44 -14.44 -1.59
CA GLY A 173 -11.56 -14.22 -0.15
C GLY A 173 -10.59 -15.09 0.65
N LEU A 174 -10.39 -16.35 0.24
CA LEU A 174 -9.42 -17.25 0.87
C LEU A 174 -7.97 -16.82 0.57
N VAL A 175 -7.68 -16.43 -0.67
CA VAL A 175 -6.35 -15.92 -1.05
C VAL A 175 -6.02 -14.65 -0.27
N LYS A 176 -6.93 -13.68 -0.23
CA LYS A 176 -6.78 -12.44 0.53
C LYS A 176 -6.47 -12.71 2.01
N LYS A 177 -7.20 -13.64 2.65
CA LYS A 177 -6.95 -14.06 4.04
C LYS A 177 -5.59 -14.73 4.22
N THR A 178 -5.19 -15.58 3.27
CA THR A 178 -3.90 -16.29 3.33
C THR A 178 -2.73 -15.32 3.22
N VAL A 179 -2.87 -14.26 2.44
CA VAL A 179 -1.87 -13.20 2.31
C VAL A 179 -1.96 -12.20 3.48
N GLY A 180 -3.13 -12.02 4.08
CA GLY A 180 -3.39 -11.06 5.16
C GLY A 180 -3.87 -9.69 4.66
N ILE A 181 -4.47 -9.63 3.47
CA ILE A 181 -4.94 -8.39 2.84
C ILE A 181 -6.46 -8.31 2.69
N GLU A 182 -7.19 -9.13 3.42
CA GLU A 182 -8.66 -9.17 3.35
C GLU A 182 -9.35 -7.88 3.77
N ASN A 183 -8.69 -7.06 4.59
CA ASN A 183 -9.18 -5.75 5.01
C ASN A 183 -8.68 -4.61 4.11
N GLY A 184 -7.87 -4.94 3.09
CA GLY A 184 -7.20 -3.96 2.24
C GLY A 184 -8.16 -3.01 1.54
N LYS A 185 -7.92 -1.72 1.71
CA LYS A 185 -8.63 -0.62 1.04
C LYS A 185 -7.78 0.00 -0.05
N MET A 186 -6.50 0.24 0.25
CA MET A 186 -5.57 0.83 -0.70
C MET A 186 -4.14 0.40 -0.42
N PHE A 187 -3.46 -0.02 -1.46
CA PHE A 187 -2.05 -0.42 -1.45
C PHE A 187 -1.31 0.29 -2.59
N PRO A 188 -0.95 1.59 -2.42
CA PRO A 188 -0.21 2.33 -3.43
C PRO A 188 1.18 1.72 -3.64
N THR A 189 1.62 1.72 -4.90
CA THR A 189 2.95 1.26 -5.34
C THR A 189 3.64 2.33 -6.16
#